data_624cf0b7d3b07fec2ada8d5925f09888
#
_entry.id   624cf0b7d3b07fec2ada8d5925f09888
#
_cell.length_a   1.000
_cell.length_b   1.000
_cell.length_c   1.000
_cell.angle_alpha   90.00
_cell.angle_beta   90.00
_cell.angle_gamma   90.00
#
_symmetry.space_group_name_H-M   'P 1'
#
loop_
_entity.id
_entity.type
_entity.pdbx_description
1 polymer ?
#
loop_
_entity_poly.entity_id
_entity_poly.type
_entity_poly.pdbx_seq_one_letter_code
_entity_poly.pdbx_strand_id
1 'polypeptide(L)'
;MKSSQQKKLSLLTPKRLPAGFIAAAVASLGMMGPVLSQQAPAPPPVPTQQPAPPPPPPGAQQPVPPPPLPGGAAQVTSIRGTVSQYLTNPDGLVDGLLLSDNTIVRFPPHMSQQLVQAVKPQDSVRVDGFLEFQDMIHATTITNANSQQSVVDTPPSPQNPPPAPNPYARQPMSVSGIIKALTYAPRGEIDGAVLDNGTIVHVPPPVGMQYASFFRVGAPLAASGYGTANAYGRSLEATAIGPSASQMQTVAAADYRPRGRPGKRGRRRPAPLPAAFTYYHQ
;
A
#
# COMPACT_ATOMS: atom_id res chain seq x y z
N MET A 1 -25.91 39.85 -45.65
CA MET A 1 -27.13 39.04 -45.73
C MET A 1 -27.00 37.90 -44.74
N LYS A 2 -27.74 38.02 -43.60
CA LYS A 2 -28.71 37.08 -43.03
C LYS A 2 -28.14 35.65 -42.82
N SER A 3 -28.16 35.02 -41.61
CA SER A 3 -29.25 34.94 -40.66
C SER A 3 -28.75 34.29 -39.34
N SER A 4 -29.14 34.84 -38.24
CA SER A 4 -29.21 34.27 -36.87
C SER A 4 -29.99 32.95 -36.85
N GLN A 5 -29.50 31.97 -36.11
CA GLN A 5 -30.33 30.94 -35.46
C GLN A 5 -29.90 30.79 -33.98
N GLN A 6 -30.64 31.41 -33.13
CA GLN A 6 -30.67 31.12 -31.69
C GLN A 6 -31.44 29.82 -31.49
N LYS A 7 -30.84 28.81 -30.85
CA LYS A 7 -31.54 27.62 -30.36
C LYS A 7 -31.74 27.71 -28.88
N LYS A 8 -33.02 27.77 -28.51
CA LYS A 8 -33.61 27.93 -27.17
C LYS A 8 -33.11 26.84 -26.21
N LEU A 9 -32.65 27.29 -25.02
CA LEU A 9 -32.55 26.45 -23.83
C LEU A 9 -34.00 26.17 -23.32
N SER A 10 -34.35 24.88 -23.23
CA SER A 10 -35.51 24.41 -22.47
C SER A 10 -35.07 24.08 -21.03
N LEU A 11 -35.58 24.88 -20.11
CA LEU A 11 -35.54 24.59 -18.67
C LEU A 11 -36.51 23.45 -18.36
N LEU A 12 -36.00 22.34 -17.89
CA LEU A 12 -36.78 21.23 -17.27
C LEU A 12 -36.77 21.43 -15.76
N THR A 13 -37.91 21.84 -15.23
CA THR A 13 -38.22 21.90 -13.81
C THR A 13 -38.39 20.51 -13.20
N PRO A 14 -37.88 20.23 -11.98
CA PRO A 14 -38.14 18.96 -11.30
C PRO A 14 -39.53 18.95 -10.67
N LYS A 15 -40.30 17.92 -10.96
CA LYS A 15 -41.63 17.63 -10.46
C LYS A 15 -41.56 17.13 -9.02
N ARG A 16 -42.10 17.87 -8.08
CA ARG A 16 -42.29 17.48 -6.67
C ARG A 16 -43.38 16.43 -6.56
N LEU A 17 -43.10 15.32 -5.84
CA LEU A 17 -44.09 14.33 -5.39
C LEU A 17 -44.64 14.72 -4.03
N PRO A 18 -45.98 14.58 -3.79
CA PRO A 18 -46.57 14.88 -2.51
C PRO A 18 -46.45 13.74 -1.49
N ALA A 19 -46.20 14.12 -0.25
CA ALA A 19 -46.25 13.25 0.91
C ALA A 19 -47.72 12.83 1.19
N GLY A 20 -47.97 11.52 1.19
CA GLY A 20 -49.24 10.95 1.63
C GLY A 20 -49.07 10.34 3.03
N PHE A 21 -49.67 10.99 4.03
CA PHE A 21 -49.90 10.39 5.35
C PHE A 21 -51.11 9.48 5.25
N ILE A 22 -50.97 8.22 5.66
CA ILE A 22 -52.11 7.33 5.98
C ILE A 22 -51.92 6.91 7.43
N ALA A 23 -52.73 7.48 8.30
CA ALA A 23 -53.00 6.97 9.66
C ALA A 23 -54.11 5.93 9.61
N ALA A 24 -53.81 4.72 9.99
CA ALA A 24 -54.77 3.68 10.22
C ALA A 24 -54.87 3.40 11.73
N ALA A 25 -55.97 3.87 12.33
CA ALA A 25 -56.37 3.53 13.68
C ALA A 25 -57.10 2.14 13.60
N VAL A 26 -56.62 1.17 14.32
CA VAL A 26 -57.35 -0.11 14.55
C VAL A 26 -57.69 -0.20 16.03
N ALA A 27 -58.99 -0.13 16.32
CA ALA A 27 -59.53 -0.40 17.61
C ALA A 27 -59.52 -1.92 17.86
N SER A 28 -58.87 -2.37 18.90
CA SER A 28 -58.89 -3.75 19.36
C SER A 28 -59.88 -3.95 20.49
N LEU A 29 -60.86 -4.74 20.19
CA LEU A 29 -61.87 -5.27 21.12
C LEU A 29 -61.23 -6.35 22.00
N GLY A 30 -61.36 -6.20 23.32
CA GLY A 30 -60.86 -7.15 24.28
C GLY A 30 -61.61 -8.51 24.27
N MET A 31 -60.87 -9.59 24.28
CA MET A 31 -61.33 -10.88 24.74
C MET A 31 -60.44 -11.37 25.87
N MET A 32 -61.04 -11.46 27.08
CA MET A 32 -60.48 -12.14 28.23
C MET A 32 -60.49 -13.66 27.95
N GLY A 33 -59.29 -14.22 27.73
CA GLY A 33 -59.09 -15.68 27.77
C GLY A 33 -58.46 -16.08 29.09
N PRO A 34 -58.65 -17.35 29.55
CA PRO A 34 -58.23 -17.80 30.87
C PRO A 34 -56.70 -17.84 30.99
N VAL A 35 -56.20 -17.32 32.09
CA VAL A 35 -54.78 -17.33 32.47
C VAL A 35 -54.38 -18.80 32.75
N LEU A 36 -53.68 -19.43 31.83
CA LEU A 36 -52.92 -20.65 32.09
C LEU A 36 -51.66 -20.27 32.82
N SER A 37 -51.57 -20.67 34.08
CA SER A 37 -50.39 -20.54 34.92
C SER A 37 -49.20 -21.26 34.25
N GLN A 38 -48.34 -20.54 33.57
CA GLN A 38 -47.06 -21.09 33.09
C GLN A 38 -46.12 -21.25 34.26
N GLN A 39 -45.88 -22.48 34.60
CA GLN A 39 -44.87 -22.90 35.57
C GLN A 39 -43.48 -22.49 34.99
N ALA A 40 -42.74 -21.72 35.75
CA ALA A 40 -41.41 -21.27 35.35
C ALA A 40 -40.50 -22.49 35.06
N PRO A 41 -39.70 -22.45 33.99
CA PRO A 41 -38.73 -23.52 33.72
C PRO A 41 -37.70 -23.59 34.88
N ALA A 42 -37.38 -24.82 35.26
CA ALA A 42 -36.37 -25.08 36.27
C ALA A 42 -35.02 -24.44 35.91
N PRO A 43 -34.26 -23.88 36.86
CA PRO A 43 -32.95 -23.34 36.60
C PRO A 43 -32.00 -24.43 36.07
N PRO A 44 -31.09 -24.08 35.12
CA PRO A 44 -30.12 -25.02 34.60
C PRO A 44 -29.23 -25.57 35.72
N PRO A 45 -28.74 -26.81 35.60
CA PRO A 45 -27.87 -27.41 36.61
C PRO A 45 -26.59 -26.59 36.71
N VAL A 46 -26.22 -26.27 37.94
CA VAL A 46 -24.97 -25.58 38.29
C VAL A 46 -23.81 -26.45 37.80
N PRO A 47 -22.84 -25.91 37.01
CA PRO A 47 -21.67 -26.67 36.63
C PRO A 47 -20.93 -27.15 37.88
N THR A 48 -20.78 -28.45 38.03
CA THR A 48 -19.95 -29.04 39.07
C THR A 48 -18.52 -28.54 38.88
N GLN A 49 -18.04 -27.67 39.73
CA GLN A 49 -16.65 -27.24 39.73
C GLN A 49 -15.78 -28.47 39.97
N GLN A 50 -15.03 -28.84 38.95
CA GLN A 50 -13.99 -29.84 39.07
C GLN A 50 -12.94 -29.32 40.04
N PRO A 51 -12.51 -30.11 41.04
CA PRO A 51 -11.47 -29.63 41.98
C PRO A 51 -10.26 -29.18 41.25
N ALA A 52 -9.74 -28.00 41.62
CA ALA A 52 -8.51 -27.48 41.05
C ALA A 52 -7.35 -28.49 41.21
N PRO A 53 -6.50 -28.71 40.21
CA PRO A 53 -5.35 -29.57 40.36
C PRO A 53 -4.43 -29.06 41.51
N PRO A 54 -3.80 -29.97 42.25
CA PRO A 54 -2.93 -29.58 43.37
C PRO A 54 -1.79 -28.69 42.86
N PRO A 55 -1.33 -27.71 43.67
CA PRO A 55 -0.22 -26.86 43.29
C PRO A 55 1.05 -27.72 43.04
N PRO A 56 1.87 -27.37 42.05
CA PRO A 56 3.10 -28.07 41.79
C PRO A 56 4.05 -27.97 42.97
N PRO A 57 4.89 -29.01 43.23
CA PRO A 57 5.82 -29.01 44.35
C PRO A 57 6.81 -27.84 44.26
N PRO A 58 7.22 -27.26 45.40
CA PRO A 58 8.22 -26.19 45.44
C PRO A 58 9.53 -26.69 44.81
N GLY A 59 9.97 -26.08 43.74
CA GLY A 59 11.20 -26.45 43.05
C GLY A 59 11.04 -26.95 41.59
N ALA A 60 9.81 -27.19 41.10
CA ALA A 60 9.60 -27.43 39.69
C ALA A 60 9.72 -26.08 38.96
N GLN A 61 10.92 -25.75 38.51
CA GLN A 61 11.10 -24.67 37.53
C GLN A 61 10.31 -25.05 36.27
N GLN A 62 9.25 -24.33 35.97
CA GLN A 62 8.61 -24.43 34.67
C GLN A 62 9.70 -24.21 33.63
N PRO A 63 9.75 -25.02 32.56
CA PRO A 63 10.68 -24.76 31.47
C PRO A 63 10.42 -23.31 31.00
N VAL A 64 11.42 -22.46 31.18
CA VAL A 64 11.39 -21.11 30.62
C VAL A 64 11.26 -21.32 29.11
N PRO A 65 10.23 -20.79 28.46
CA PRO A 65 10.12 -20.91 27.02
C PRO A 65 11.43 -20.37 26.43
N PRO A 66 12.04 -21.08 25.45
CA PRO A 66 13.26 -20.60 24.86
C PRO A 66 13.05 -19.17 24.36
N PRO A 67 14.05 -18.27 24.51
CA PRO A 67 13.96 -16.95 23.98
C PRO A 67 13.61 -17.02 22.49
N PRO A 68 12.73 -16.15 21.98
CA PRO A 68 12.40 -16.15 20.56
C PRO A 68 13.71 -16.02 19.79
N LEU A 69 13.93 -16.96 18.86
CA LEU A 69 15.09 -16.95 18.00
C LEU A 69 15.14 -15.58 17.29
N PRO A 70 16.30 -14.90 17.23
CA PRO A 70 16.46 -13.70 16.46
C PRO A 70 16.33 -14.06 14.97
N GLY A 71 15.17 -13.78 14.40
CA GLY A 71 14.72 -14.26 13.10
C GLY A 71 13.31 -14.83 13.23
N GLY A 72 12.37 -14.04 13.79
CA GLY A 72 10.97 -14.41 13.81
C GLY A 72 10.57 -14.75 12.36
N ALA A 73 10.14 -15.98 12.12
CA ALA A 73 9.57 -16.38 10.84
C ALA A 73 8.53 -15.33 10.48
N ALA A 74 8.76 -14.60 9.39
CA ALA A 74 7.83 -13.59 8.91
C ALA A 74 6.44 -14.24 8.85
N GLN A 75 5.48 -13.70 9.59
CA GLN A 75 4.16 -14.30 9.66
C GLN A 75 3.53 -14.22 8.27
N VAL A 76 3.33 -15.39 7.67
CA VAL A 76 2.59 -15.50 6.41
C VAL A 76 1.16 -15.07 6.70
N THR A 77 0.72 -14.06 6.01
CA THR A 77 -0.62 -13.50 6.13
C THR A 77 -1.38 -13.73 4.81
N SER A 78 -2.68 -13.95 4.92
CA SER A 78 -3.57 -14.04 3.77
C SER A 78 -4.71 -13.04 3.97
N ILE A 79 -4.83 -12.10 3.04
CA ILE A 79 -5.92 -11.12 3.04
C ILE A 79 -6.76 -11.23 1.78
N ARG A 80 -7.94 -10.62 1.83
CA ARG A 80 -8.81 -10.42 0.67
C ARG A 80 -9.22 -8.97 0.61
N GLY A 81 -9.34 -8.45 -0.62
CA GLY A 81 -9.77 -7.07 -0.82
C GLY A 81 -10.11 -6.81 -2.27
N THR A 82 -10.66 -5.64 -2.54
CA THR A 82 -10.94 -5.17 -3.90
C THR A 82 -9.85 -4.16 -4.28
N VAL A 83 -9.29 -4.32 -5.47
CA VAL A 83 -8.26 -3.40 -5.99
C VAL A 83 -8.89 -2.05 -6.31
N SER A 84 -8.46 -1.00 -5.63
CA SER A 84 -8.87 0.38 -5.92
C SER A 84 -8.08 0.96 -7.09
N GLN A 85 -6.77 0.78 -7.07
CA GLN A 85 -5.87 1.24 -8.14
C GLN A 85 -4.54 0.47 -8.12
N TYR A 86 -3.82 0.54 -9.22
CA TYR A 86 -2.42 0.15 -9.27
C TYR A 86 -1.54 1.21 -8.58
N LEU A 87 -0.46 0.75 -7.96
CA LEU A 87 0.65 1.59 -7.55
C LEU A 87 1.80 1.37 -8.53
N THR A 88 2.33 2.47 -9.06
CA THR A 88 3.41 2.43 -10.05
C THR A 88 4.66 3.08 -9.48
N ASN A 89 5.80 2.53 -9.83
CA ASN A 89 7.09 3.17 -9.56
C ASN A 89 7.35 4.33 -10.56
N PRO A 90 8.36 5.18 -10.30
CA PRO A 90 8.67 6.30 -11.20
C PRO A 90 9.06 5.90 -12.63
N ASP A 91 9.39 4.64 -12.89
CA ASP A 91 9.68 4.09 -14.23
C ASP A 91 8.40 3.57 -14.94
N GLY A 92 7.24 3.65 -14.27
CA GLY A 92 5.93 3.29 -14.82
C GLY A 92 5.57 1.81 -14.74
N LEU A 93 6.37 1.00 -14.04
CA LEU A 93 6.01 -0.39 -13.74
C LEU A 93 5.07 -0.44 -12.54
N VAL A 94 4.09 -1.34 -12.58
CA VAL A 94 3.24 -1.62 -11.43
C VAL A 94 4.03 -2.45 -10.43
N ASP A 95 4.22 -1.94 -9.22
CA ASP A 95 4.94 -2.60 -8.13
C ASP A 95 4.12 -2.67 -6.83
N GLY A 96 2.83 -2.33 -6.93
CA GLY A 96 1.88 -2.48 -5.83
C GLY A 96 0.43 -2.32 -6.27
N LEU A 97 -0.46 -2.60 -5.31
CA LEU A 97 -1.91 -2.36 -5.39
C LEU A 97 -2.34 -1.57 -4.16
N LEU A 98 -3.25 -0.64 -4.34
CA LEU A 98 -4.03 -0.05 -3.26
C LEU A 98 -5.38 -0.75 -3.23
N LEU A 99 -5.75 -1.34 -2.12
CA LEU A 99 -7.06 -1.93 -1.91
C LEU A 99 -8.08 -0.87 -1.46
N SER A 100 -9.35 -1.21 -1.50
CA SER A 100 -10.45 -0.27 -1.17
C SER A 100 -10.47 0.15 0.29
N ASP A 101 -9.91 -0.63 1.18
CA ASP A 101 -9.71 -0.34 2.61
C ASP A 101 -8.43 0.44 2.92
N ASN A 102 -7.71 0.90 1.88
CA ASN A 102 -6.41 1.53 1.90
C ASN A 102 -5.23 0.62 2.27
N THR A 103 -5.42 -0.69 2.37
CA THR A 103 -4.31 -1.64 2.49
C THR A 103 -3.42 -1.54 1.26
N ILE A 104 -2.12 -1.46 1.47
CA ILE A 104 -1.12 -1.41 0.42
C ILE A 104 -0.51 -2.80 0.26
N VAL A 105 -0.57 -3.32 -0.97
CA VAL A 105 0.08 -4.57 -1.36
C VAL A 105 1.29 -4.22 -2.21
N ARG A 106 2.48 -4.57 -1.77
CA ARG A 106 3.73 -4.39 -2.53
C ARG A 106 4.22 -5.71 -3.11
N PHE A 107 4.85 -5.65 -4.25
CA PHE A 107 5.48 -6.79 -4.89
C PHE A 107 6.62 -6.33 -5.80
N PRO A 108 7.56 -7.24 -6.12
CA PRO A 108 8.69 -6.90 -6.98
C PRO A 108 8.25 -6.46 -8.39
N PRO A 109 8.90 -5.44 -8.99
CA PRO A 109 8.53 -4.91 -10.31
C PRO A 109 8.56 -5.93 -11.45
N HIS A 110 9.29 -7.04 -11.32
CA HIS A 110 9.32 -8.10 -12.34
C HIS A 110 7.97 -8.82 -12.49
N MET A 111 7.10 -8.77 -11.46
CA MET A 111 5.73 -9.30 -11.52
C MET A 111 4.77 -8.38 -12.31
N SER A 112 5.15 -7.13 -12.57
CA SER A 112 4.29 -6.10 -13.15
C SER A 112 3.50 -6.58 -14.37
N GLN A 113 4.20 -7.14 -15.35
CA GLN A 113 3.59 -7.55 -16.62
C GLN A 113 2.55 -8.66 -16.44
N GLN A 114 2.85 -9.66 -15.63
CA GLN A 114 1.93 -10.75 -15.33
C GLN A 114 0.74 -10.25 -14.51
N LEU A 115 1.00 -9.37 -13.54
CA LEU A 115 -0.04 -8.86 -12.68
C LEU A 115 -1.10 -8.05 -13.45
N VAL A 116 -0.69 -7.12 -14.32
CA VAL A 116 -1.66 -6.30 -15.05
C VAL A 116 -2.49 -7.08 -16.09
N GLN A 117 -2.07 -8.30 -16.42
CA GLN A 117 -2.84 -9.23 -17.24
C GLN A 117 -3.89 -9.99 -16.41
N ALA A 118 -3.52 -10.38 -15.19
CA ALA A 118 -4.34 -11.23 -14.32
C ALA A 118 -5.31 -10.43 -13.43
N VAL A 119 -4.96 -9.22 -13.03
CA VAL A 119 -5.69 -8.42 -12.03
C VAL A 119 -5.86 -7.00 -12.55
N LYS A 120 -7.08 -6.47 -12.45
CA LYS A 120 -7.44 -5.09 -12.85
C LYS A 120 -8.03 -4.32 -11.67
N PRO A 121 -8.05 -2.98 -11.72
CA PRO A 121 -8.85 -2.19 -10.80
C PRO A 121 -10.30 -2.70 -10.77
N GLN A 122 -10.90 -2.72 -9.59
CA GLN A 122 -12.22 -3.28 -9.24
C GLN A 122 -12.27 -4.82 -9.13
N ASP A 123 -11.22 -5.55 -9.45
CA ASP A 123 -11.18 -6.99 -9.19
C ASP A 123 -11.05 -7.27 -7.69
N SER A 124 -11.71 -8.35 -7.25
CA SER A 124 -11.48 -8.92 -5.92
C SER A 124 -10.25 -9.83 -5.98
N VAL A 125 -9.34 -9.66 -5.02
CA VAL A 125 -8.10 -10.42 -4.94
C VAL A 125 -7.94 -11.08 -3.58
N ARG A 126 -7.26 -12.23 -3.58
CA ARG A 126 -6.61 -12.81 -2.42
C ARG A 126 -5.10 -12.57 -2.54
N VAL A 127 -4.51 -12.10 -1.47
CA VAL A 127 -3.08 -11.83 -1.38
C VAL A 127 -2.49 -12.67 -0.26
N ASP A 128 -1.51 -13.49 -0.58
CA ASP A 128 -0.72 -14.25 0.37
C ASP A 128 0.69 -13.64 0.42
N GLY A 129 1.21 -13.38 1.60
CA GLY A 129 2.49 -12.68 1.74
C GLY A 129 2.86 -12.41 3.19
N PHE A 130 3.67 -11.40 3.43
CA PHE A 130 4.18 -11.03 4.75
C PHE A 130 3.75 -9.61 5.10
N LEU A 131 3.31 -9.40 6.34
CA LEU A 131 3.08 -8.06 6.86
C LEU A 131 4.44 -7.37 7.03
N GLU A 132 4.65 -6.25 6.34
CA GLU A 132 5.88 -5.45 6.44
C GLU A 132 5.76 -4.38 7.52
N PHE A 133 4.79 -3.49 7.38
CA PHE A 133 4.59 -2.38 8.31
C PHE A 133 3.13 -1.91 8.27
N GLN A 134 2.47 -1.75 9.44
CA GLN A 134 1.06 -1.35 9.54
C GLN A 134 0.15 -2.20 8.62
N ASP A 135 -0.54 -1.56 7.68
CA ASP A 135 -1.44 -2.21 6.71
C ASP A 135 -0.77 -2.49 5.36
N MET A 136 0.56 -2.62 5.36
CA MET A 136 1.34 -2.87 4.15
C MET A 136 1.81 -4.32 4.12
N ILE A 137 1.53 -5.00 3.01
CA ILE A 137 1.83 -6.41 2.80
C ILE A 137 2.76 -6.57 1.61
N HIS A 138 3.84 -7.30 1.82
CA HIS A 138 4.68 -7.79 0.74
C HIS A 138 4.10 -9.10 0.21
N ALA A 139 3.55 -9.06 -0.99
CA ALA A 139 2.90 -10.21 -1.59
C ALA A 139 3.91 -11.19 -2.18
N THR A 140 3.71 -12.46 -1.90
CA THR A 140 4.36 -13.59 -2.58
C THR A 140 3.46 -14.22 -3.63
N THR A 141 2.13 -14.12 -3.44
CA THR A 141 1.14 -14.62 -4.38
C THR A 141 -0.08 -13.70 -4.38
N ILE A 142 -0.54 -13.34 -5.57
CA ILE A 142 -1.77 -12.56 -5.75
C ILE A 142 -2.69 -13.37 -6.67
N THR A 143 -3.88 -13.70 -6.17
CA THR A 143 -4.90 -14.47 -6.91
C THR A 143 -6.11 -13.60 -7.16
N ASN A 144 -6.52 -13.47 -8.41
CA ASN A 144 -7.79 -12.86 -8.77
C ASN A 144 -8.92 -13.82 -8.37
N ALA A 145 -9.83 -13.37 -7.50
CA ALA A 145 -10.88 -14.21 -6.94
C ALA A 145 -11.93 -14.64 -7.98
N ASN A 146 -12.09 -13.86 -9.06
CA ASN A 146 -13.08 -14.13 -10.10
C ASN A 146 -12.54 -15.09 -11.16
N SER A 147 -11.35 -14.80 -11.69
CA SER A 147 -10.75 -15.60 -12.77
C SER A 147 -9.92 -16.77 -12.25
N GLN A 148 -9.62 -16.83 -10.96
CA GLN A 148 -8.72 -17.80 -10.30
C GLN A 148 -7.28 -17.78 -10.85
N GLN A 149 -6.93 -16.75 -11.62
CA GLN A 149 -5.55 -16.56 -12.08
C GLN A 149 -4.68 -16.12 -10.90
N SER A 150 -3.52 -16.75 -10.75
CA SER A 150 -2.55 -16.44 -9.70
C SER A 150 -1.24 -15.95 -10.31
N VAL A 151 -0.68 -14.93 -9.71
CA VAL A 151 0.66 -14.41 -9.99
C VAL A 151 1.52 -14.69 -8.77
N VAL A 152 2.59 -15.44 -8.97
CA VAL A 152 3.51 -15.86 -7.90
C VAL A 152 4.84 -15.15 -8.08
N ASP A 153 5.40 -14.64 -6.99
CA ASP A 153 6.75 -14.07 -6.99
C ASP A 153 7.76 -15.18 -7.29
N THR A 154 8.24 -15.20 -8.52
CA THR A 154 9.30 -16.09 -8.96
C THR A 154 10.54 -15.24 -9.19
N PRO A 155 11.60 -15.42 -8.39
CA PRO A 155 12.81 -14.63 -8.54
C PRO A 155 13.32 -14.63 -9.98
N PRO A 156 13.76 -13.48 -10.50
CA PRO A 156 14.33 -13.39 -11.83
C PRO A 156 15.53 -14.34 -11.96
N SER A 157 15.61 -15.02 -13.08
CA SER A 157 16.75 -15.89 -13.41
C SER A 157 17.70 -15.19 -14.39
N PRO A 158 18.94 -15.63 -14.54
CA PRO A 158 19.85 -15.09 -15.55
C PRO A 158 19.31 -15.24 -16.98
N GLN A 159 18.43 -16.23 -17.21
CA GLN A 159 17.78 -16.49 -18.49
C GLN A 159 16.52 -15.62 -18.71
N ASN A 160 15.95 -15.08 -17.62
CA ASN A 160 14.80 -14.20 -17.68
C ASN A 160 15.00 -13.02 -16.71
N PRO A 161 15.91 -12.07 -17.04
CA PRO A 161 16.14 -10.92 -16.20
C PRO A 161 14.91 -9.99 -16.19
N PRO A 162 14.68 -9.27 -15.11
CA PRO A 162 13.62 -8.27 -15.07
C PRO A 162 13.87 -7.22 -16.18
N PRO A 163 12.81 -6.63 -16.75
CA PRO A 163 12.97 -5.53 -17.69
C PRO A 163 13.79 -4.40 -17.04
N ALA A 164 14.81 -3.94 -17.76
CA ALA A 164 15.62 -2.81 -17.29
C ALA A 164 14.72 -1.56 -17.17
N PRO A 165 14.82 -0.78 -16.10
CA PRO A 165 14.16 0.50 -16.02
C PRO A 165 14.54 1.35 -17.24
N ASN A 166 13.54 1.97 -17.89
CA ASN A 166 13.79 2.89 -18.99
C ASN A 166 13.96 4.31 -18.44
N PRO A 167 15.18 4.82 -18.24
CA PRO A 167 15.41 6.14 -17.66
C PRO A 167 14.91 7.28 -18.57
N TYR A 168 14.72 7.01 -19.85
CA TYR A 168 14.21 8.00 -20.81
C TYR A 168 12.68 8.13 -20.78
N ALA A 169 11.97 7.21 -20.10
CA ALA A 169 10.53 7.29 -19.94
C ALA A 169 10.10 8.34 -18.90
N ARG A 170 11.00 8.72 -17.98
CA ARG A 170 10.71 9.72 -16.96
C ARG A 170 10.68 11.13 -17.55
N GLN A 171 9.59 11.83 -17.28
CA GLN A 171 9.38 13.21 -17.71
C GLN A 171 9.29 14.13 -16.48
N PRO A 172 9.67 15.43 -16.64
CA PRO A 172 9.38 16.41 -15.60
C PRO A 172 7.88 16.47 -15.32
N MET A 173 7.49 16.42 -14.07
CA MET A 173 6.10 16.43 -13.64
C MET A 173 5.93 17.31 -12.40
N SER A 174 4.75 17.95 -12.32
CA SER A 174 4.29 18.62 -11.12
C SER A 174 2.87 18.14 -10.82
N VAL A 175 2.59 17.84 -9.57
CA VAL A 175 1.32 17.31 -9.10
C VAL A 175 0.92 17.98 -7.81
N SER A 176 -0.38 17.99 -7.53
CA SER A 176 -0.93 18.39 -6.23
C SER A 176 -2.21 17.61 -5.98
N GLY A 177 -2.52 17.36 -4.74
CA GLY A 177 -3.73 16.65 -4.30
C GLY A 177 -3.76 16.49 -2.79
N ILE A 178 -4.75 15.77 -2.31
CA ILE A 178 -4.89 15.41 -0.90
C ILE A 178 -4.32 14.00 -0.71
N ILE A 179 -3.53 13.81 0.32
CA ILE A 179 -2.97 12.50 0.64
C ILE A 179 -4.09 11.54 1.05
N LYS A 180 -4.27 10.47 0.28
CA LYS A 180 -5.22 9.39 0.53
C LYS A 180 -4.60 8.26 1.37
N ALA A 181 -3.36 7.90 1.08
CA ALA A 181 -2.60 6.89 1.80
C ALA A 181 -1.12 7.23 1.81
N LEU A 182 -0.40 6.75 2.82
CA LEU A 182 1.06 6.86 2.90
C LEU A 182 1.68 5.53 2.51
N THR A 183 2.83 5.59 1.84
CA THR A 183 3.67 4.42 1.58
C THR A 183 4.89 4.44 2.50
N TYR A 184 5.38 3.25 2.84
CA TYR A 184 6.48 3.10 3.79
C TYR A 184 7.55 2.18 3.23
N ALA A 185 8.79 2.49 3.55
CA ALA A 185 9.90 1.58 3.38
C ALA A 185 9.77 0.39 4.38
N PRO A 186 10.46 -0.74 4.16
CA PRO A 186 10.35 -1.92 5.03
C PRO A 186 10.66 -1.70 6.50
N ARG A 187 11.34 -0.61 6.84
CA ARG A 187 11.66 -0.24 8.24
C ARG A 187 10.64 0.71 8.87
N GLY A 188 9.59 1.07 8.12
CA GLY A 188 8.53 1.95 8.58
C GLY A 188 8.77 3.44 8.33
N GLU A 189 9.85 3.83 7.64
CA GLU A 189 10.03 5.21 7.21
C GLU A 189 9.10 5.54 6.06
N ILE A 190 8.50 6.74 6.05
CA ILE A 190 7.69 7.20 4.93
C ILE A 190 8.56 7.27 3.67
N ASP A 191 8.15 6.59 2.61
CA ASP A 191 8.81 6.63 1.30
C ASP A 191 7.92 7.21 0.20
N GLY A 192 6.71 7.65 0.54
CA GLY A 192 5.83 8.31 -0.40
C GLY A 192 4.40 8.49 0.07
N ALA A 193 3.55 8.91 -0.86
CA ALA A 193 2.13 9.10 -0.66
C ALA A 193 1.34 8.84 -1.95
N VAL A 194 0.13 8.31 -1.79
CA VAL A 194 -0.89 8.21 -2.83
C VAL A 194 -1.85 9.38 -2.66
N LEU A 195 -2.04 10.18 -3.70
CA LEU A 195 -2.96 11.31 -3.70
C LEU A 195 -4.38 10.87 -4.11
N ASP A 196 -5.37 11.70 -3.79
CA ASP A 196 -6.78 11.51 -4.12
C ASP A 196 -7.06 11.41 -5.63
N ASN A 197 -6.22 12.05 -6.45
CA ASN A 197 -6.26 11.97 -7.91
C ASN A 197 -5.53 10.72 -8.48
N GLY A 198 -5.13 9.78 -7.61
CA GLY A 198 -4.45 8.55 -7.98
C GLY A 198 -2.95 8.67 -8.28
N THR A 199 -2.38 9.88 -8.20
CA THR A 199 -0.93 10.06 -8.41
C THR A 199 -0.14 9.55 -7.21
N ILE A 200 0.98 8.87 -7.48
CA ILE A 200 1.90 8.40 -6.45
C ILE A 200 3.13 9.32 -6.43
N VAL A 201 3.43 9.85 -5.25
CA VAL A 201 4.62 10.67 -4.99
C VAL A 201 5.61 9.83 -4.21
N HIS A 202 6.77 9.54 -4.78
CA HIS A 202 7.86 8.83 -4.12
C HIS A 202 8.88 9.83 -3.58
N VAL A 203 9.37 9.57 -2.39
CA VAL A 203 10.49 10.30 -1.77
C VAL A 203 11.48 9.30 -1.17
N PRO A 204 12.77 9.62 -1.13
CA PRO A 204 13.71 8.82 -0.35
C PRO A 204 13.31 8.79 1.14
N PRO A 205 13.44 7.65 1.85
CA PRO A 205 13.07 7.55 3.26
C PRO A 205 13.65 8.66 4.18
N PRO A 206 14.90 9.11 4.02
CA PRO A 206 15.42 10.25 4.79
C PRO A 206 14.63 11.56 4.56
N VAL A 207 14.13 11.77 3.34
CA VAL A 207 13.27 12.92 3.01
C VAL A 207 11.91 12.77 3.67
N GLY A 208 11.30 11.58 3.60
CA GLY A 208 10.04 11.28 4.28
C GLY A 208 10.10 11.54 5.79
N MET A 209 11.21 11.17 6.43
CA MET A 209 11.44 11.47 7.85
C MET A 209 11.63 12.98 8.10
N GLN A 210 12.45 13.64 7.32
CA GLN A 210 12.75 15.08 7.47
C GLN A 210 11.48 15.94 7.31
N TYR A 211 10.61 15.59 6.38
CA TYR A 211 9.40 16.32 6.04
C TYR A 211 8.12 15.61 6.50
N ALA A 212 8.19 14.77 7.53
CA ALA A 212 7.06 13.98 8.04
C ALA A 212 5.82 14.83 8.37
N SER A 213 6.00 16.13 8.67
CA SER A 213 4.89 17.05 8.90
C SER A 213 4.01 17.27 7.67
N PHE A 214 4.53 17.08 6.46
CA PHE A 214 3.76 17.20 5.21
C PHE A 214 3.01 15.90 4.87
N PHE A 215 3.50 14.77 5.37
CA PHE A 215 2.95 13.45 5.08
C PHE A 215 1.91 13.04 6.13
N ARG A 216 0.68 13.52 5.97
CA ARG A 216 -0.47 13.12 6.80
C ARG A 216 -1.66 12.83 5.89
N VAL A 217 -2.34 11.73 6.13
CA VAL A 217 -3.59 11.42 5.42
C VAL A 217 -4.58 12.56 5.61
N GLY A 218 -5.20 13.02 4.52
CA GLY A 218 -6.09 14.16 4.49
C GLY A 218 -5.40 15.52 4.34
N ALA A 219 -4.06 15.60 4.42
CA ALA A 219 -3.33 16.85 4.19
C ALA A 219 -3.08 17.11 2.69
N PRO A 220 -3.02 18.38 2.25
CA PRO A 220 -2.60 18.73 0.90
C PRO A 220 -1.10 18.49 0.72
N LEU A 221 -0.73 17.95 -0.43
CA LEU A 221 0.65 17.77 -0.86
C LEU A 221 0.81 18.23 -2.31
N ALA A 222 1.81 19.06 -2.55
CA ALA A 222 2.31 19.38 -3.89
C ALA A 222 3.72 18.83 -4.03
N ALA A 223 4.02 18.31 -5.20
CA ALA A 223 5.34 17.76 -5.52
C ALA A 223 5.72 18.08 -6.96
N SER A 224 7.01 18.28 -7.20
CA SER A 224 7.60 18.30 -8.54
C SER A 224 8.80 17.38 -8.59
N GLY A 225 9.06 16.81 -9.75
CA GLY A 225 10.14 15.83 -9.93
C GLY A 225 10.10 15.18 -11.30
N TYR A 226 10.55 13.94 -11.37
CA TYR A 226 10.61 13.18 -12.60
C TYR A 226 9.84 11.86 -12.44
N GLY A 227 9.06 11.50 -13.45
CA GLY A 227 8.25 10.29 -13.36
C GLY A 227 7.57 9.94 -14.68
N THR A 228 6.59 9.06 -14.58
CA THR A 228 5.84 8.56 -15.73
C THR A 228 4.34 8.71 -15.55
N ALA A 229 3.64 8.82 -16.67
CA ALA A 229 2.18 8.71 -16.73
C ALA A 229 1.85 7.74 -17.86
N ASN A 230 1.15 6.65 -17.54
CA ASN A 230 0.76 5.62 -18.50
C ASN A 230 -0.64 5.08 -18.20
N ALA A 231 -1.05 4.01 -18.87
CA ALA A 231 -2.37 3.39 -18.69
C ALA A 231 -2.59 2.80 -17.27
N TYR A 232 -1.52 2.59 -16.51
CA TYR A 232 -1.59 1.99 -15.18
C TYR A 232 -1.60 3.02 -14.05
N GLY A 233 -1.21 4.25 -14.33
CA GLY A 233 -1.19 5.32 -13.35
C GLY A 233 -0.16 6.40 -13.64
N ARG A 234 -0.01 7.27 -12.65
CA ARG A 234 0.95 8.37 -12.66
C ARG A 234 1.79 8.31 -11.39
N SER A 235 3.09 8.35 -11.54
CA SER A 235 4.01 8.42 -10.41
C SER A 235 5.21 9.27 -10.71
N LEU A 236 5.77 9.89 -9.68
CA LEU A 236 7.00 10.68 -9.79
C LEU A 236 7.89 10.46 -8.56
N GLU A 237 9.19 10.55 -8.77
CA GLU A 237 10.19 10.73 -7.73
C GLU A 237 10.35 12.24 -7.49
N ALA A 238 9.99 12.70 -6.30
CA ALA A 238 9.95 14.12 -5.99
C ALA A 238 11.34 14.69 -5.77
N THR A 239 11.60 15.84 -6.40
CA THR A 239 12.77 16.70 -6.16
C THR A 239 12.40 17.96 -5.37
N ALA A 240 11.10 18.28 -5.28
CA ALA A 240 10.58 19.30 -4.39
C ALA A 240 9.20 18.88 -3.89
N ILE A 241 8.89 19.18 -2.63
CA ILE A 241 7.61 18.91 -1.98
C ILE A 241 7.17 20.08 -1.10
N GLY A 242 5.88 20.21 -0.87
CA GLY A 242 5.33 21.21 0.03
C GLY A 242 3.82 21.10 0.17
N PRO A 243 3.18 21.90 1.04
CA PRO A 243 1.74 21.89 1.22
C PRO A 243 0.99 22.50 0.02
N SER A 244 1.67 23.29 -0.81
CA SER A 244 1.11 23.86 -2.04
C SER A 244 2.21 24.09 -3.08
N ALA A 245 1.84 24.29 -4.33
CA ALA A 245 2.76 24.54 -5.43
C ALA A 245 3.65 25.78 -5.22
N SER A 246 3.15 26.79 -4.50
CA SER A 246 3.92 28.01 -4.18
C SER A 246 4.84 27.88 -2.95
N GLN A 247 4.70 26.79 -2.19
CA GLN A 247 5.43 26.56 -0.94
C GLN A 247 6.25 25.26 -1.01
N MET A 248 6.62 24.83 -2.21
CA MET A 248 7.50 23.67 -2.37
C MET A 248 8.93 23.98 -1.94
N GLN A 249 9.52 23.04 -1.22
CA GLN A 249 10.93 23.06 -0.83
C GLN A 249 11.67 21.98 -1.61
N THR A 250 12.85 22.34 -2.12
CA THR A 250 13.71 21.36 -2.80
C THR A 250 14.14 20.30 -1.81
N VAL A 251 13.84 19.05 -2.11
CA VAL A 251 14.32 17.89 -1.38
C VAL A 251 15.60 17.44 -2.07
N ALA A 252 16.72 17.96 -1.61
CA ALA A 252 18.00 17.42 -2.02
C ALA A 252 18.08 16.01 -1.44
N ALA A 253 18.19 15.02 -2.29
CA ALA A 253 18.74 13.73 -1.90
C ALA A 253 20.23 13.94 -1.59
N ALA A 254 20.51 14.73 -0.54
CA ALA A 254 21.86 14.88 -0.02
C ALA A 254 22.29 13.45 0.35
N ASP A 255 23.18 12.89 -0.49
CA ASP A 255 23.81 11.58 -0.30
C ASP A 255 22.96 10.31 -0.42
N TYR A 256 21.74 10.36 -0.96
CA TYR A 256 21.08 9.13 -1.41
C TYR A 256 21.80 8.61 -2.67
N ARG A 257 22.94 7.97 -2.47
CA ARG A 257 23.49 7.04 -3.47
C ARG A 257 22.69 5.76 -3.37
N PRO A 258 21.91 5.36 -4.41
CA PRO A 258 21.28 4.06 -4.43
C PRO A 258 22.36 3.03 -4.10
N ARG A 259 22.17 2.24 -3.04
CA ARG A 259 23.01 1.07 -2.78
C ARG A 259 22.69 0.03 -3.84
N GLY A 260 23.16 0.27 -5.06
CA GLY A 260 22.85 -0.56 -6.18
C GLY A 260 23.89 -0.47 -7.26
N ARG A 261 25.03 -0.98 -6.99
CA ARG A 261 25.99 -1.80 -7.73
C ARG A 261 27.29 -1.79 -6.94
N PRO A 262 27.86 -2.94 -6.57
CA PRO A 262 29.29 -2.98 -6.24
C PRO A 262 29.98 -2.43 -7.48
N GLY A 263 30.40 -1.16 -7.42
CA GLY A 263 31.20 -0.57 -8.47
C GLY A 263 32.31 -1.54 -8.76
N LYS A 264 32.50 -1.91 -10.01
CA LYS A 264 33.71 -2.59 -10.46
C LYS A 264 34.85 -1.87 -9.72
N ARG A 265 35.45 -2.56 -8.75
CA ARG A 265 36.67 -2.06 -8.10
C ARG A 265 37.59 -1.70 -9.25
N GLY A 266 37.75 -0.39 -9.48
CA GLY A 266 38.70 0.10 -10.47
C GLY A 266 39.99 -0.60 -10.13
N ARG A 267 40.52 -1.37 -11.07
CA ARG A 267 41.87 -1.93 -10.97
C ARG A 267 42.74 -0.74 -10.59
N ARG A 268 43.20 -0.71 -9.34
CA ARG A 268 44.25 0.20 -8.95
C ARG A 268 45.37 -0.03 -9.95
N ARG A 269 45.68 0.98 -10.75
CA ARG A 269 46.90 0.95 -11.55
C ARG A 269 48.02 0.66 -10.57
N PRO A 270 48.88 -0.35 -10.82
CA PRO A 270 50.05 -0.54 -10.00
C PRO A 270 50.87 0.75 -10.05
N ALA A 271 51.34 1.15 -8.88
CA ALA A 271 52.24 2.31 -8.78
C ALA A 271 53.42 2.09 -9.70
N PRO A 272 53.92 3.13 -10.41
CA PRO A 272 55.13 3.01 -11.20
C PRO A 272 56.28 2.58 -10.28
N LEU A 273 57.03 1.55 -10.72
CA LEU A 273 58.22 1.08 -10.03
C LEU A 273 59.22 2.26 -9.91
N PRO A 274 59.89 2.42 -8.76
CA PRO A 274 60.94 3.41 -8.62
C PRO A 274 62.05 3.12 -9.62
N ALA A 275 62.55 4.18 -10.28
CA ALA A 275 63.63 4.10 -11.23
C ALA A 275 64.87 3.42 -10.59
N ALA A 276 65.38 2.38 -11.24
CA ALA A 276 66.61 1.73 -10.83
C ALA A 276 67.77 2.74 -10.88
N PHE A 277 68.35 2.98 -9.73
CA PHE A 277 69.61 3.70 -9.65
C PHE A 277 70.71 2.82 -10.25
N THR A 278 71.21 3.24 -11.41
CA THR A 278 72.39 2.64 -12.00
C THR A 278 73.60 3.13 -11.23
N TYR A 279 74.25 2.26 -10.44
CA TYR A 279 75.53 2.53 -9.86
C TYR A 279 76.60 2.41 -10.96
N TYR A 280 77.25 3.51 -11.33
CA TYR A 280 78.52 3.52 -12.06
C TYR A 280 79.61 3.22 -11.05
N HIS A 281 80.37 2.08 -11.27
CA HIS A 281 81.65 1.86 -10.66
C HIS A 281 82.69 2.54 -11.56
N GLN A 282 83.50 3.45 -10.94
CA GLN A 282 84.89 3.68 -11.34
C GLN A 282 85.83 2.93 -10.37
#